data_4d54fdd0c0e575892d7bdc8fb4586731
#
_entry.id   4d54fdd0c0e575892d7bdc8fb4586731
#
_cell.length_a   1.000
_cell.length_b   1.000
_cell.length_c   1.000
_cell.angle_alpha   90.00
_cell.angle_beta   90.00
_cell.angle_gamma   90.00
#
_symmetry.space_group_name_H-M   'P 1'
#
loop_
_entity.id
_entity.type
_entity.pdbx_description
1 polymer ?
#
loop_
_entity_poly.entity_id
_entity_poly.type
_entity_poly.pdbx_seq_one_letter_code
_entity_poly.pdbx_strand_id
1 'polypeptide(L)'
;IFLNYNAMSLEAILGKGKSRKSFDDIEHEVVRDYACESADLVLRLAKIFKVEIEDAGMTKLLNDVEFPLISILADMELTGVRIDEEMLGKYSIDLGLQIEKLKVQILKEAGLDFNIDSPKQLGDILFETLAITAKAKKTKTGQYQTGEDVLSKLVNLHPIVPLVIEYRKLKKLLSTYVDPLPKLVHPETGRIHTSYMQTVASTGRLSSKDPNLQNIPIRTEAGRRIRKAFIPSDSDHILLGADYSQVELRVAAAMSEDPGLCDAFRDGQDVHAATAAKVFSVDLKEVTREQRSQAKAVNFGILYGQGAFGLAEELGIKRGEAKEIISSYHVQFPTLEKFTKECVELARDKEYAETIFGRRRKLPGINSNNVTTGPDLKATIFPSTPYSAKVNSSFLESSIFIFSSSFEDSFL
;
A
#
# COMPACT_ATOMS: atom_id res chain seq x y z
N ILE A 1 -15.06 25.74 -0.53
CA ILE A 1 -15.85 25.09 -1.59
C ILE A 1 -17.30 24.99 -1.13
N PHE A 2 -17.64 24.11 -0.16
CA PHE A 2 -19.02 23.87 0.27
C PHE A 2 -19.68 25.06 0.96
N LEU A 3 -18.95 25.84 1.73
CA LEU A 3 -19.45 26.99 2.47
C LEU A 3 -19.17 28.32 1.79
N ASN A 4 -18.43 28.33 0.69
CA ASN A 4 -17.91 29.53 0.04
C ASN A 4 -17.26 30.52 1.07
N TYR A 5 -16.49 29.95 1.99
CA TYR A 5 -15.87 30.64 3.12
C TYR A 5 -14.35 30.43 3.08
N ASN A 6 -13.60 31.46 3.40
CA ASN A 6 -12.14 31.40 3.47
C ASN A 6 -11.69 31.28 4.93
N ALA A 7 -11.48 30.07 5.36
CA ALA A 7 -11.09 29.75 6.74
C ALA A 7 -9.65 30.14 7.06
N MET A 8 -9.38 30.43 8.32
CA MET A 8 -8.03 30.62 8.82
C MET A 8 -7.20 29.33 8.60
N SER A 9 -6.07 29.47 7.92
CA SER A 9 -5.20 28.31 7.73
C SER A 9 -4.24 28.15 8.90
N LEU A 10 -4.00 26.89 9.30
CA LEU A 10 -3.03 26.56 10.35
C LEU A 10 -1.62 27.11 10.03
N GLU A 11 -1.27 27.15 8.74
CA GLU A 11 -0.01 27.73 8.30
C GLU A 11 0.09 29.24 8.48
N ALA A 12 -1.04 29.95 8.36
CA ALA A 12 -1.07 31.39 8.61
C ALA A 12 -0.84 31.74 10.09
N ILE A 13 -1.27 30.83 10.99
CA ILE A 13 -1.15 30.99 12.44
C ILE A 13 0.21 30.53 12.94
N LEU A 14 0.62 29.33 12.60
CA LEU A 14 1.83 28.69 13.14
C LEU A 14 3.08 28.93 12.28
N GLY A 15 2.95 29.40 11.04
CA GLY A 15 4.05 29.50 10.07
C GLY A 15 4.37 28.19 9.38
N LYS A 16 5.44 28.17 8.56
CA LYS A 16 5.84 27.05 7.70
C LYS A 16 7.27 26.54 8.01
N GLY A 17 7.51 25.28 7.73
CA GLY A 17 8.84 24.68 7.74
C GLY A 17 9.51 24.69 9.12
N LYS A 18 10.82 24.98 9.14
CA LYS A 18 11.62 24.94 10.38
C LYS A 18 11.28 26.04 11.39
N SER A 19 10.64 27.10 10.94
CA SER A 19 10.20 28.23 11.79
C SER A 19 8.77 28.10 12.30
N ARG A 20 8.14 26.93 12.14
CA ARG A 20 6.79 26.68 12.62
C ARG A 20 6.77 26.74 14.15
N LYS A 21 5.90 27.58 14.68
CA LYS A 21 5.65 27.77 16.11
C LYS A 21 4.75 26.66 16.68
N SER A 22 4.79 26.48 18.01
CA SER A 22 3.76 25.74 18.76
C SER A 22 2.54 26.62 18.99
N PHE A 23 1.39 26.05 19.34
CA PHE A 23 0.23 26.83 19.79
C PHE A 23 0.53 27.62 21.07
N ASP A 24 1.42 27.12 21.92
CA ASP A 24 1.86 27.78 23.17
C ASP A 24 2.62 29.10 22.88
N ASP A 25 3.18 29.25 21.67
CA ASP A 25 3.91 30.46 21.25
C ASP A 25 2.99 31.50 20.56
N ILE A 26 1.69 31.24 20.49
CA ILE A 26 0.72 32.09 19.80
C ILE A 26 -0.17 32.78 20.82
N GLU A 27 -0.55 34.03 20.52
CA GLU A 27 -1.47 34.79 21.37
C GLU A 27 -2.81 34.05 21.56
N HIS A 28 -3.29 33.98 22.79
CA HIS A 28 -4.50 33.24 23.16
C HIS A 28 -5.73 33.64 22.35
N GLU A 29 -5.85 34.90 22.00
CA GLU A 29 -6.97 35.41 21.20
C GLU A 29 -6.98 34.83 19.79
N VAL A 30 -5.82 34.70 19.15
CA VAL A 30 -5.68 34.10 17.81
C VAL A 30 -6.01 32.61 17.85
N VAL A 31 -5.53 31.90 18.87
CA VAL A 31 -5.83 30.48 19.07
C VAL A 31 -7.32 30.27 19.33
N ARG A 32 -7.93 31.12 20.19
CA ARG A 32 -9.38 31.10 20.47
C ARG A 32 -10.19 31.29 19.18
N ASP A 33 -9.84 32.29 18.40
CA ASP A 33 -10.61 32.64 17.20
C ASP A 33 -10.52 31.53 16.14
N TYR A 34 -9.34 30.92 15.98
CA TYR A 34 -9.15 29.74 15.14
C TYR A 34 -9.96 28.53 15.63
N ALA A 35 -9.96 28.26 16.93
CA ALA A 35 -10.69 27.14 17.51
C ALA A 35 -12.20 27.31 17.37
N CYS A 36 -12.71 28.53 17.65
CA CYS A 36 -14.13 28.86 17.51
C CYS A 36 -14.58 28.78 16.04
N GLU A 37 -13.79 29.33 15.10
CA GLU A 37 -14.07 29.21 13.66
C GLU A 37 -14.10 27.76 13.22
N SER A 38 -13.11 26.95 13.63
CA SER A 38 -13.04 25.53 13.29
C SER A 38 -14.27 24.78 13.77
N ALA A 39 -14.72 25.02 15.00
CA ALA A 39 -15.90 24.37 15.58
C ALA A 39 -17.19 24.76 14.82
N ASP A 40 -17.37 26.06 14.49
CA ASP A 40 -18.52 26.55 13.72
C ASP A 40 -18.53 25.94 12.30
N LEU A 41 -17.38 25.91 11.63
CA LEU A 41 -17.27 25.34 10.29
C LEU A 41 -17.60 23.85 10.27
N VAL A 42 -17.12 23.08 11.26
CA VAL A 42 -17.46 21.65 11.39
C VAL A 42 -18.96 21.45 11.54
N LEU A 43 -19.61 22.23 12.41
CA LEU A 43 -21.06 22.14 12.62
C LEU A 43 -21.86 22.49 11.37
N ARG A 44 -21.44 23.51 10.61
CA ARG A 44 -22.07 23.90 9.34
C ARG A 44 -21.91 22.85 8.28
N LEU A 45 -20.69 22.29 8.14
CA LEU A 45 -20.40 21.22 7.19
C LEU A 45 -21.16 19.93 7.54
N ALA A 46 -21.29 19.58 8.82
CA ALA A 46 -22.06 18.42 9.25
C ALA A 46 -23.51 18.48 8.78
N LYS A 47 -24.16 19.67 8.84
CA LYS A 47 -25.54 19.86 8.35
C LYS A 47 -25.64 19.62 6.83
N ILE A 48 -24.68 20.09 6.06
CA ILE A 48 -24.65 19.93 4.60
C ILE A 48 -24.40 18.46 4.25
N PHE A 49 -23.36 17.86 4.83
CA PHE A 49 -22.98 16.49 4.52
C PHE A 49 -24.00 15.46 4.98
N LYS A 50 -24.77 15.74 6.02
CA LYS A 50 -25.87 14.86 6.41
C LYS A 50 -26.84 14.65 5.26
N VAL A 51 -27.29 15.72 4.62
CA VAL A 51 -28.20 15.65 3.47
C VAL A 51 -27.53 14.95 2.27
N GLU A 52 -26.29 15.33 1.94
CA GLU A 52 -25.56 14.68 0.83
C GLU A 52 -25.35 13.18 1.03
N ILE A 53 -25.12 12.74 2.27
CA ILE A 53 -24.95 11.31 2.62
C ILE A 53 -26.29 10.57 2.51
N GLU A 54 -27.39 11.19 2.95
CA GLU A 54 -28.74 10.63 2.82
C GLU A 54 -29.13 10.49 1.35
N ASP A 55 -28.95 11.55 0.54
CA ASP A 55 -29.23 11.55 -0.89
C ASP A 55 -28.35 10.55 -1.66
N ALA A 56 -27.13 10.36 -1.23
CA ALA A 56 -26.21 9.37 -1.79
C ALA A 56 -26.52 7.93 -1.34
N GLY A 57 -27.45 7.70 -0.41
CA GLY A 57 -27.78 6.39 0.15
C GLY A 57 -26.65 5.76 0.99
N MET A 58 -25.72 6.58 1.54
CA MET A 58 -24.56 6.11 2.31
C MET A 58 -24.77 6.15 3.84
N THR A 59 -25.97 6.47 4.32
CA THR A 59 -26.30 6.57 5.76
C THR A 59 -26.01 5.27 6.51
N LYS A 60 -26.32 4.13 5.91
CA LYS A 60 -26.03 2.82 6.49
C LYS A 60 -24.53 2.58 6.65
N LEU A 61 -23.73 2.86 5.63
CA LEU A 61 -22.28 2.75 5.70
C LEU A 61 -21.72 3.62 6.84
N LEU A 62 -22.19 4.85 6.95
CA LEU A 62 -21.75 5.79 7.98
C LEU A 62 -22.04 5.27 9.40
N ASN A 63 -23.29 4.83 9.63
CA ASN A 63 -23.75 4.44 10.95
C ASN A 63 -23.27 3.05 11.38
N ASP A 64 -23.17 2.10 10.43
CA ASP A 64 -22.88 0.69 10.76
C ASP A 64 -21.36 0.40 10.68
N VAL A 65 -20.58 1.22 9.97
CA VAL A 65 -19.16 0.97 9.75
C VAL A 65 -18.29 2.15 10.21
N GLU A 66 -18.48 3.35 9.63
CA GLU A 66 -17.56 4.46 9.85
C GLU A 66 -17.57 5.00 11.28
N PHE A 67 -18.75 5.24 11.84
CA PHE A 67 -18.87 5.77 13.20
C PHE A 67 -18.46 4.75 14.27
N PRO A 68 -18.90 3.47 14.22
CA PRO A 68 -18.42 2.46 15.19
C PRO A 68 -16.91 2.25 15.15
N LEU A 69 -16.29 2.37 13.97
CA LEU A 69 -14.86 2.21 13.82
C LEU A 69 -14.06 3.29 14.57
N ILE A 70 -14.62 4.50 14.76
CA ILE A 70 -13.93 5.61 15.46
C ILE A 70 -13.52 5.20 16.86
N SER A 71 -14.43 4.62 17.65
CA SER A 71 -14.13 4.20 19.03
C SER A 71 -13.10 3.06 19.07
N ILE A 72 -13.20 2.12 18.12
CA ILE A 72 -12.25 1.00 18.01
C ILE A 72 -10.84 1.53 17.71
N LEU A 73 -10.72 2.46 16.75
CA LEU A 73 -9.42 3.05 16.41
C LEU A 73 -8.87 3.90 17.58
N ALA A 74 -9.72 4.63 18.28
CA ALA A 74 -9.31 5.37 19.48
C ALA A 74 -8.73 4.44 20.56
N ASP A 75 -9.37 3.31 20.83
CA ASP A 75 -8.86 2.30 21.77
C ASP A 75 -7.53 1.71 21.30
N MET A 76 -7.37 1.44 20.00
CA MET A 76 -6.11 0.96 19.43
C MET A 76 -4.99 2.01 19.55
N GLU A 77 -5.29 3.28 19.29
CA GLU A 77 -4.35 4.40 19.43
C GLU A 77 -3.93 4.59 20.89
N LEU A 78 -4.89 4.57 21.83
CA LEU A 78 -4.62 4.69 23.25
C LEU A 78 -3.85 3.49 23.81
N THR A 79 -4.14 2.29 23.35
CA THR A 79 -3.42 1.07 23.75
C THR A 79 -1.98 1.10 23.28
N GLY A 80 -1.73 1.50 22.04
CA GLY A 80 -0.39 1.53 21.45
C GLY A 80 0.27 0.14 21.36
N VAL A 81 1.51 0.11 20.91
CA VAL A 81 2.30 -1.13 20.74
C VAL A 81 3.66 -1.01 21.39
N ARG A 82 4.12 -2.08 22.05
CA ARG A 82 5.43 -2.15 22.71
C ARG A 82 6.51 -2.60 21.73
N ILE A 83 7.70 -2.03 21.88
CA ILE A 83 8.88 -2.44 21.11
C ILE A 83 10.06 -2.76 22.03
N ASP A 84 10.97 -3.58 21.54
CA ASP A 84 12.28 -3.87 22.12
C ASP A 84 13.29 -2.81 21.64
N GLU A 85 13.46 -1.75 22.45
CA GLU A 85 14.35 -0.63 22.13
C GLU A 85 15.82 -1.08 22.13
N GLU A 86 16.20 -2.01 23.02
CA GLU A 86 17.58 -2.53 23.10
C GLU A 86 17.95 -3.30 21.82
N MET A 87 17.04 -4.16 21.35
CA MET A 87 17.20 -4.89 20.09
C MET A 87 17.35 -3.93 18.91
N LEU A 88 16.50 -2.89 18.83
CA LEU A 88 16.59 -1.89 17.77
C LEU A 88 17.89 -1.07 17.86
N GLY A 89 18.37 -0.73 19.05
CA GLY A 89 19.64 -0.06 19.27
C GLY A 89 20.83 -0.90 18.77
N LYS A 90 20.87 -2.18 19.09
CA LYS A 90 21.86 -3.13 18.55
C LYS A 90 21.78 -3.24 17.03
N TYR A 91 20.57 -3.25 16.50
CA TYR A 91 20.36 -3.33 15.06
C TYR A 91 20.75 -2.05 14.34
N SER A 92 20.57 -0.88 14.95
CA SER A 92 21.04 0.40 14.43
C SER A 92 22.57 0.38 14.21
N ILE A 93 23.32 -0.10 15.20
CA ILE A 93 24.80 -0.23 15.10
C ILE A 93 25.18 -1.18 13.95
N ASP A 94 24.53 -2.33 13.87
CA ASP A 94 24.76 -3.34 12.82
C ASP A 94 24.54 -2.76 11.41
N LEU A 95 23.40 -2.09 11.21
CA LEU A 95 23.07 -1.44 9.93
C LEU A 95 24.05 -0.31 9.61
N GLY A 96 24.43 0.49 10.61
CA GLY A 96 25.43 1.55 10.45
C GLY A 96 26.76 1.01 9.90
N LEU A 97 27.26 -0.09 10.48
CA LEU A 97 28.50 -0.75 10.00
C LEU A 97 28.37 -1.29 8.58
N GLN A 98 27.22 -1.85 8.21
CA GLN A 98 26.99 -2.35 6.86
C GLN A 98 26.91 -1.19 5.86
N ILE A 99 26.22 -0.11 6.20
CA ILE A 99 26.10 1.11 5.37
C ILE A 99 27.48 1.72 5.12
N GLU A 100 28.33 1.85 6.15
CA GLU A 100 29.67 2.38 5.97
C GLU A 100 30.57 1.49 5.08
N LYS A 101 30.46 0.17 5.22
CA LYS A 101 31.16 -0.76 4.30
C LYS A 101 30.71 -0.59 2.85
N LEU A 102 29.40 -0.48 2.62
CA LEU A 102 28.86 -0.24 1.27
C LEU A 102 29.30 1.12 0.72
N LYS A 103 29.30 2.15 1.56
CA LYS A 103 29.80 3.49 1.18
C LYS A 103 31.23 3.45 0.68
N VAL A 104 32.15 2.82 1.43
CA VAL A 104 33.56 2.66 1.02
C VAL A 104 33.64 1.92 -0.33
N GLN A 105 32.87 0.87 -0.53
CA GLN A 105 32.86 0.13 -1.79
C GLN A 105 32.32 0.99 -2.95
N ILE A 106 31.25 1.73 -2.74
CA ILE A 106 30.64 2.62 -3.75
C ILE A 106 31.65 3.71 -4.17
N LEU A 107 32.32 4.37 -3.22
CA LEU A 107 33.32 5.40 -3.51
C LEU A 107 34.52 4.82 -4.24
N LYS A 108 34.93 3.61 -3.89
CA LYS A 108 36.01 2.89 -4.61
C LYS A 108 35.62 2.59 -6.06
N GLU A 109 34.41 2.08 -6.29
CA GLU A 109 33.90 1.80 -7.64
C GLU A 109 33.67 3.07 -8.48
N ALA A 110 33.35 4.19 -7.82
CA ALA A 110 33.22 5.50 -8.48
C ALA A 110 34.59 6.13 -8.83
N GLY A 111 35.68 5.77 -8.12
CA GLY A 111 37.00 6.34 -8.27
C GLY A 111 37.14 7.76 -7.70
N LEU A 112 36.12 8.28 -7.03
CA LEU A 112 36.15 9.64 -6.44
C LEU A 112 35.13 9.74 -5.29
N ASP A 113 35.31 10.74 -4.43
CA ASP A 113 34.40 11.03 -3.33
C ASP A 113 33.21 11.87 -3.80
N PHE A 114 32.01 11.46 -3.37
CA PHE A 114 30.77 12.18 -3.62
C PHE A 114 29.73 11.87 -2.56
N ASN A 115 28.66 12.67 -2.50
CA ASN A 115 27.54 12.40 -1.63
C ASN A 115 26.54 11.42 -2.27
N ILE A 116 26.58 10.15 -1.83
CA ILE A 116 25.73 9.05 -2.32
C ILE A 116 24.24 9.36 -2.08
N ASP A 117 23.91 10.11 -1.02
CA ASP A 117 22.53 10.49 -0.69
C ASP A 117 22.01 11.63 -1.58
N SER A 118 22.85 12.27 -2.36
CA SER A 118 22.44 13.27 -3.33
C SER A 118 22.04 12.61 -4.66
N PRO A 119 20.74 12.59 -5.03
CA PRO A 119 20.31 12.03 -6.31
C PRO A 119 20.98 12.68 -7.52
N LYS A 120 21.32 13.97 -7.40
CA LYS A 120 22.02 14.71 -8.45
C LYS A 120 23.44 14.19 -8.62
N GLN A 121 24.24 14.20 -7.53
CA GLN A 121 25.63 13.75 -7.61
C GLN A 121 25.75 12.29 -8.03
N LEU A 122 24.87 11.42 -7.47
CA LEU A 122 24.83 10.04 -7.88
C LEU A 122 24.49 9.89 -9.37
N GLY A 123 23.53 10.67 -9.88
CA GLY A 123 23.19 10.68 -11.31
C GLY A 123 24.35 11.09 -12.20
N ASP A 124 25.05 12.16 -11.83
CA ASP A 124 26.21 12.66 -12.55
C ASP A 124 27.35 11.60 -12.57
N ILE A 125 27.60 10.92 -11.44
CA ILE A 125 28.57 9.82 -11.35
C ILE A 125 28.18 8.64 -12.24
N LEU A 126 26.94 8.15 -12.12
CA LEU A 126 26.51 6.96 -12.86
C LEU A 126 26.47 7.19 -14.38
N PHE A 127 26.03 8.37 -14.83
CA PHE A 127 25.69 8.58 -16.23
C PHE A 127 26.66 9.51 -16.98
N GLU A 128 27.45 10.35 -16.28
CA GLU A 128 28.46 11.18 -16.91
C GLU A 128 29.88 10.63 -16.68
N THR A 129 30.22 10.33 -15.41
CA THR A 129 31.57 9.87 -15.09
C THR A 129 31.80 8.41 -15.50
N LEU A 130 30.92 7.51 -15.07
CA LEU A 130 30.99 6.06 -15.36
C LEU A 130 30.31 5.69 -16.68
N ALA A 131 29.52 6.59 -17.25
CA ALA A 131 28.82 6.41 -18.54
C ALA A 131 28.13 5.03 -18.68
N ILE A 132 27.49 4.54 -17.60
CA ILE A 132 26.94 3.17 -17.51
C ILE A 132 25.96 2.87 -18.64
N THR A 133 25.22 3.89 -19.10
CA THR A 133 24.33 3.77 -20.25
C THR A 133 24.19 5.09 -21.00
N ALA A 134 24.15 5.00 -22.33
CA ALA A 134 23.87 6.15 -23.20
C ALA A 134 22.39 6.58 -23.20
N LYS A 135 21.47 5.77 -22.63
CA LYS A 135 20.02 6.00 -22.62
C LYS A 135 19.50 6.44 -21.26
N ALA A 136 20.28 7.21 -20.50
CA ALA A 136 19.88 7.70 -19.19
C ALA A 136 18.68 8.66 -19.28
N LYS A 137 17.64 8.39 -18.48
CA LYS A 137 16.44 9.25 -18.42
C LYS A 137 16.68 10.42 -17.48
N LYS A 138 16.20 11.60 -17.87
CA LYS A 138 16.22 12.81 -17.03
C LYS A 138 14.79 13.17 -16.57
N THR A 139 14.72 13.83 -15.44
CA THR A 139 13.49 14.45 -14.92
C THR A 139 13.13 15.69 -15.73
N LYS A 140 11.93 16.25 -15.50
CA LYS A 140 11.52 17.54 -16.11
C LYS A 140 12.47 18.69 -15.76
N THR A 141 13.19 18.58 -14.63
CA THR A 141 14.19 19.58 -14.17
C THR A 141 15.61 19.30 -14.69
N GLY A 142 15.78 18.34 -15.60
CA GLY A 142 17.08 18.02 -16.23
C GLY A 142 18.00 17.12 -15.39
N GLN A 143 17.63 16.70 -14.19
CA GLN A 143 18.40 15.75 -13.36
C GLN A 143 18.22 14.31 -13.85
N TYR A 144 19.26 13.50 -13.73
CA TYR A 144 19.17 12.07 -14.01
C TYR A 144 18.23 11.35 -13.02
N GLN A 145 17.43 10.45 -13.55
CA GLN A 145 16.57 9.59 -12.71
C GLN A 145 17.44 8.46 -12.13
N THR A 146 17.47 8.39 -10.80
CA THR A 146 18.20 7.37 -10.04
C THR A 146 17.27 6.58 -9.11
N GLY A 147 15.99 6.52 -9.44
CA GLY A 147 15.00 5.71 -8.71
C GLY A 147 15.29 4.21 -8.80
N GLU A 148 14.70 3.43 -7.91
CA GLU A 148 14.91 1.97 -7.87
C GLU A 148 14.43 1.31 -9.18
N ASP A 149 13.35 1.81 -9.77
CA ASP A 149 12.79 1.40 -11.06
C ASP A 149 13.76 1.58 -12.25
N VAL A 150 14.64 2.57 -12.14
CA VAL A 150 15.70 2.82 -13.14
C VAL A 150 16.93 1.98 -12.83
N LEU A 151 17.40 2.01 -11.57
CA LEU A 151 18.65 1.33 -11.19
C LEU A 151 18.52 -0.19 -11.30
N SER A 152 17.36 -0.80 -10.98
CA SER A 152 17.15 -2.23 -11.10
C SER A 152 17.36 -2.76 -12.54
N LYS A 153 17.09 -1.94 -13.56
CA LYS A 153 17.32 -2.28 -14.97
C LYS A 153 18.82 -2.21 -15.37
N LEU A 154 19.64 -1.60 -14.53
CA LEU A 154 21.06 -1.37 -14.78
C LEU A 154 21.99 -2.26 -13.91
N VAL A 155 21.42 -3.15 -13.09
CA VAL A 155 22.17 -3.97 -12.11
C VAL A 155 23.32 -4.74 -12.74
N ASN A 156 23.14 -5.24 -13.95
CA ASN A 156 24.15 -6.05 -14.65
C ASN A 156 25.15 -5.23 -15.49
N LEU A 157 25.02 -3.90 -15.51
CA LEU A 157 25.87 -3.07 -16.36
C LEU A 157 27.13 -2.55 -15.64
N HIS A 158 27.08 -2.39 -14.31
CA HIS A 158 28.23 -1.94 -13.54
C HIS A 158 28.14 -2.36 -12.07
N PRO A 159 29.25 -2.78 -11.42
CA PRO A 159 29.26 -3.25 -10.01
C PRO A 159 28.75 -2.22 -9.00
N ILE A 160 28.86 -0.93 -9.26
CA ILE A 160 28.36 0.13 -8.37
C ILE A 160 26.83 0.10 -8.19
N VAL A 161 26.08 -0.36 -9.20
CA VAL A 161 24.61 -0.26 -9.20
C VAL A 161 23.97 -1.13 -8.10
N PRO A 162 24.28 -2.43 -7.98
CA PRO A 162 23.75 -3.24 -6.87
C PRO A 162 24.18 -2.71 -5.50
N LEU A 163 25.40 -2.17 -5.36
CA LEU A 163 25.87 -1.57 -4.11
C LEU A 163 25.03 -0.35 -3.71
N VAL A 164 24.73 0.53 -4.65
CA VAL A 164 23.89 1.71 -4.41
C VAL A 164 22.46 1.32 -4.05
N ILE A 165 21.89 0.32 -4.70
CA ILE A 165 20.55 -0.19 -4.37
C ILE A 165 20.52 -0.71 -2.93
N GLU A 166 21.49 -1.53 -2.55
CA GLU A 166 21.58 -2.10 -1.21
C GLU A 166 21.83 -1.02 -0.15
N TYR A 167 22.78 -0.10 -0.40
CA TYR A 167 23.02 1.06 0.46
C TYR A 167 21.73 1.84 0.75
N ARG A 168 20.96 2.17 -0.28
CA ARG A 168 19.71 2.91 -0.13
C ARG A 168 18.65 2.13 0.64
N LYS A 169 18.54 0.80 0.42
CA LYS A 169 17.64 -0.06 1.17
C LYS A 169 17.95 -0.04 2.66
N LEU A 170 19.23 -0.30 3.03
CA LEU A 170 19.62 -0.32 4.42
C LEU A 170 19.49 1.05 5.07
N LYS A 171 19.87 2.12 4.37
CA LYS A 171 19.73 3.48 4.88
C LYS A 171 18.28 3.89 5.11
N LYS A 172 17.38 3.51 4.21
CA LYS A 172 15.94 3.72 4.37
C LYS A 172 15.41 2.98 5.60
N LEU A 173 15.82 1.72 5.82
CA LEU A 173 15.41 0.96 7.01
C LEU A 173 15.90 1.64 8.28
N LEU A 174 17.15 2.03 8.32
CA LEU A 174 17.76 2.72 9.46
C LEU A 174 17.05 4.04 9.77
N SER A 175 16.95 4.93 8.78
CA SER A 175 16.42 6.29 8.98
C SER A 175 14.89 6.36 9.12
N THR A 176 14.14 5.37 8.59
CA THR A 176 12.67 5.41 8.61
C THR A 176 12.07 4.63 9.78
N TYR A 177 12.75 3.57 10.22
CA TYR A 177 12.20 2.67 11.25
C TYR A 177 13.13 2.50 12.45
N VAL A 178 14.37 2.05 12.24
CA VAL A 178 15.22 1.58 13.34
C VAL A 178 15.59 2.70 14.29
N ASP A 179 16.05 3.85 13.79
CA ASP A 179 16.43 5.01 14.61
C ASP A 179 15.25 5.83 15.13
N PRO A 180 14.14 6.02 14.35
CA PRO A 180 13.02 6.82 14.82
C PRO A 180 12.10 6.10 15.82
N LEU A 181 11.83 4.79 15.65
CA LEU A 181 10.86 4.07 16.48
C LEU A 181 11.16 4.16 17.99
N PRO A 182 12.40 3.95 18.48
CA PRO A 182 12.70 4.11 19.90
C PRO A 182 12.42 5.52 20.45
N LYS A 183 12.57 6.55 19.61
CA LYS A 183 12.35 7.95 20.02
C LYS A 183 10.86 8.32 20.11
N LEU A 184 10.00 7.46 19.59
CA LEU A 184 8.54 7.63 19.61
C LEU A 184 7.86 6.86 20.74
N VAL A 185 8.63 6.15 21.56
CA VAL A 185 8.11 5.49 22.75
C VAL A 185 7.67 6.56 23.76
N HIS A 186 6.40 6.54 24.11
CA HIS A 186 5.84 7.49 25.07
C HIS A 186 6.33 7.15 26.47
N PRO A 187 6.89 8.12 27.22
CA PRO A 187 7.58 7.84 28.50
C PRO A 187 6.66 7.28 29.59
N GLU A 188 5.38 7.63 29.60
CA GLU A 188 4.43 7.15 30.61
C GLU A 188 3.88 5.77 30.30
N THR A 189 3.67 5.44 29.02
CA THR A 189 3.07 4.16 28.62
C THR A 189 4.11 3.10 28.23
N GLY A 190 5.34 3.50 27.89
CA GLY A 190 6.37 2.62 27.34
C GLY A 190 6.00 2.04 25.97
N ARG A 191 5.10 2.70 25.23
CA ARG A 191 4.54 2.22 23.95
C ARG A 191 4.59 3.29 22.87
N ILE A 192 4.53 2.85 21.62
CA ILE A 192 4.33 3.70 20.46
C ILE A 192 2.84 3.81 20.19
N HIS A 193 2.37 5.03 19.99
CA HIS A 193 0.99 5.36 19.66
C HIS A 193 0.96 5.97 18.26
N THR A 194 0.48 5.19 17.30
CA THR A 194 0.24 5.68 15.92
C THR A 194 -1.15 6.28 15.82
N SER A 195 -1.40 7.09 14.82
CA SER A 195 -2.75 7.56 14.47
C SER A 195 -3.29 6.80 13.26
N TYR A 196 -4.51 6.30 13.33
CA TYR A 196 -5.19 5.63 12.24
C TYR A 196 -6.14 6.57 11.51
N MET A 197 -5.91 6.76 10.23
CA MET A 197 -6.67 7.70 9.38
C MET A 197 -7.67 6.94 8.52
N GLN A 198 -8.98 7.19 8.72
CA GLN A 198 -10.07 6.59 7.93
C GLN A 198 -10.28 7.28 6.57
N THR A 199 -9.89 8.56 6.44
CA THR A 199 -10.29 9.43 5.33
C THR A 199 -9.20 9.65 4.27
N VAL A 200 -8.02 9.02 4.44
CA VAL A 200 -6.90 9.21 3.51
C VAL A 200 -7.08 8.38 2.24
N ALA A 201 -7.45 7.11 2.38
CA ALA A 201 -7.64 6.23 1.24
C ALA A 201 -9.11 6.24 0.77
N SER A 202 -9.34 6.63 -0.49
CA SER A 202 -10.68 6.62 -1.10
C SER A 202 -11.31 5.24 -1.21
N THR A 203 -10.53 4.17 -0.99
CA THR A 203 -10.98 2.77 -0.98
C THR A 203 -11.55 2.31 0.36
N GLY A 204 -11.46 3.14 1.41
CA GLY A 204 -11.84 2.76 2.77
C GLY A 204 -10.76 1.99 3.55
N ARG A 205 -9.56 1.79 2.96
CA ARG A 205 -8.43 1.25 3.71
C ARG A 205 -7.96 2.29 4.74
N LEU A 206 -7.57 1.83 5.92
CA LEU A 206 -6.93 2.68 6.92
C LEU A 206 -5.52 3.07 6.46
N SER A 207 -5.07 4.21 6.92
CA SER A 207 -3.68 4.64 6.84
C SER A 207 -3.15 4.87 8.24
N SER A 208 -1.91 4.49 8.50
CA SER A 208 -1.23 4.72 9.78
C SER A 208 -0.23 5.86 9.63
N LYS A 209 -0.18 6.77 10.61
CA LYS A 209 0.66 7.97 10.57
C LYS A 209 1.26 8.26 11.96
N ASP A 210 2.46 8.80 11.95
CA ASP A 210 3.19 9.32 13.12
C ASP A 210 3.35 8.31 14.28
N PRO A 211 3.96 7.11 14.04
CA PRO A 211 4.63 6.62 12.83
C PRO A 211 3.74 5.79 11.91
N ASN A 212 4.13 5.64 10.63
CA ASN A 212 3.48 4.72 9.74
C ASN A 212 3.94 3.27 10.01
N LEU A 213 3.14 2.51 10.74
CA LEU A 213 3.43 1.11 11.09
C LEU A 213 3.00 0.10 10.01
N GLN A 214 2.17 0.51 9.05
CA GLN A 214 1.69 -0.38 7.98
C GLN A 214 2.74 -0.67 6.90
N ASN A 215 3.75 0.18 6.77
CA ASN A 215 4.78 0.08 5.74
C ASN A 215 6.07 -0.60 6.21
N ILE A 216 6.09 -1.26 7.37
CA ILE A 216 7.26 -2.00 7.87
C ILE A 216 7.50 -3.20 6.93
N PRO A 217 8.70 -3.31 6.32
CA PRO A 217 8.97 -4.35 5.34
C PRO A 217 8.87 -5.76 5.94
N ILE A 218 8.37 -6.71 5.13
CA ILE A 218 8.26 -8.13 5.53
C ILE A 218 9.02 -9.07 4.58
N ARG A 219 9.22 -8.66 3.32
CA ARG A 219 9.79 -9.55 2.30
C ARG A 219 11.29 -9.80 2.47
N THR A 220 12.02 -8.85 3.05
CA THR A 220 13.47 -8.95 3.26
C THR A 220 13.78 -9.40 4.68
N GLU A 221 14.92 -10.09 4.87
CA GLU A 221 15.38 -10.47 6.21
C GLU A 221 15.59 -9.26 7.11
N ALA A 222 16.19 -8.19 6.57
CA ALA A 222 16.38 -6.93 7.27
C ALA A 222 15.06 -6.31 7.76
N GLY A 223 14.00 -6.36 6.93
CA GLY A 223 12.67 -5.91 7.34
C GLY A 223 12.01 -6.81 8.38
N ARG A 224 12.14 -8.13 8.24
CA ARG A 224 11.64 -9.08 9.25
C ARG A 224 12.31 -8.89 10.61
N ARG A 225 13.60 -8.52 10.63
CA ARG A 225 14.31 -8.21 11.86
C ARG A 225 13.69 -7.01 12.60
N ILE A 226 13.23 -5.98 11.88
CA ILE A 226 12.50 -4.85 12.49
C ILE A 226 11.17 -5.32 13.12
N ARG A 227 10.45 -6.22 12.44
CA ARG A 227 9.18 -6.76 12.97
C ARG A 227 9.35 -7.55 14.26
N LYS A 228 10.49 -8.23 14.45
CA LYS A 228 10.81 -8.94 15.69
C LYS A 228 10.96 -8.01 16.90
N ALA A 229 11.19 -6.71 16.68
CA ALA A 229 11.23 -5.74 17.75
C ALA A 229 9.85 -5.40 18.32
N PHE A 230 8.76 -5.72 17.63
CA PHE A 230 7.41 -5.59 18.17
C PHE A 230 7.14 -6.76 19.09
N ILE A 231 6.93 -6.50 20.36
CA ILE A 231 6.84 -7.49 21.42
C ILE A 231 5.52 -7.36 22.19
N PRO A 232 5.03 -8.44 22.83
CA PRO A 232 3.86 -8.36 23.71
C PRO A 232 4.13 -7.48 24.93
N SER A 233 3.07 -7.12 25.63
CA SER A 233 3.14 -6.24 26.80
C SER A 233 4.04 -6.80 27.91
N ASP A 234 3.95 -8.10 28.16
CA ASP A 234 4.67 -8.85 29.18
C ASP A 234 4.68 -10.36 28.83
N SER A 235 5.15 -11.19 29.77
CA SER A 235 5.24 -12.65 29.60
C SER A 235 3.88 -13.37 29.52
N ASP A 236 2.82 -12.73 30.00
CA ASP A 236 1.48 -13.33 30.03
C ASP A 236 0.65 -13.00 28.77
N HIS A 237 1.22 -12.19 27.88
CA HIS A 237 0.62 -11.80 26.64
C HIS A 237 1.39 -12.37 25.43
N ILE A 238 0.66 -12.54 24.32
CA ILE A 238 1.23 -12.93 23.03
C ILE A 238 0.77 -11.95 21.95
N LEU A 239 1.54 -11.80 20.89
CA LEU A 239 1.07 -11.14 19.66
C LEU A 239 0.34 -12.18 18.82
N LEU A 240 -0.96 -11.95 18.60
CA LEU A 240 -1.78 -12.76 17.69
C LEU A 240 -1.94 -12.02 16.37
N GLY A 241 -1.49 -12.64 15.28
CA GLY A 241 -1.75 -12.17 13.92
C GLY A 241 -2.83 -13.04 13.26
N ALA A 242 -3.87 -12.43 12.73
CA ALA A 242 -4.90 -13.10 11.94
C ALA A 242 -5.11 -12.36 10.63
N ASP A 243 -5.15 -13.08 9.52
CA ASP A 243 -5.38 -12.53 8.19
C ASP A 243 -6.37 -13.39 7.42
N TYR A 244 -7.19 -12.76 6.59
CA TYR A 244 -8.13 -13.47 5.73
C TYR A 244 -7.41 -14.15 4.56
N SER A 245 -7.60 -15.47 4.44
CA SER A 245 -7.02 -16.22 3.33
C SER A 245 -7.64 -15.81 2.00
N GLN A 246 -6.86 -15.19 1.13
CA GLN A 246 -7.23 -14.83 -0.25
C GLN A 246 -8.56 -14.05 -0.35
N VAL A 247 -8.87 -13.17 0.61
CA VAL A 247 -10.17 -12.49 0.71
C VAL A 247 -10.59 -11.78 -0.58
N GLU A 248 -9.66 -11.14 -1.28
CA GLU A 248 -9.98 -10.41 -2.51
C GLU A 248 -10.45 -11.34 -3.64
N LEU A 249 -9.83 -12.53 -3.78
CA LEU A 249 -10.26 -13.54 -4.75
C LEU A 249 -11.57 -14.20 -4.35
N ARG A 250 -11.82 -14.39 -3.04
CA ARG A 250 -13.10 -14.91 -2.54
C ARG A 250 -14.24 -13.93 -2.82
N VAL A 251 -14.00 -12.65 -2.57
CA VAL A 251 -14.97 -11.59 -2.92
C VAL A 251 -15.19 -11.54 -4.42
N ALA A 252 -14.13 -11.64 -5.23
CA ALA A 252 -14.23 -11.70 -6.68
C ALA A 252 -15.05 -12.90 -7.15
N ALA A 253 -14.81 -14.09 -6.58
CA ALA A 253 -15.57 -15.29 -6.88
C ALA A 253 -17.05 -15.13 -6.53
N ALA A 254 -17.35 -14.61 -5.32
CA ALA A 254 -18.72 -14.41 -4.86
C ALA A 254 -19.50 -13.38 -5.69
N MET A 255 -18.81 -12.32 -6.16
CA MET A 255 -19.44 -11.24 -6.92
C MET A 255 -19.60 -11.59 -8.40
N SER A 256 -18.63 -12.28 -8.99
CA SER A 256 -18.68 -12.70 -10.40
C SER A 256 -19.50 -13.97 -10.61
N GLU A 257 -19.73 -14.75 -9.54
CA GLU A 257 -20.29 -16.09 -9.59
C GLU A 257 -19.57 -17.01 -10.59
N ASP A 258 -18.24 -16.76 -10.77
CA ASP A 258 -17.44 -17.56 -11.70
C ASP A 258 -17.32 -19.00 -11.18
N PRO A 259 -17.82 -20.00 -11.95
CA PRO A 259 -17.86 -21.39 -11.48
C PRO A 259 -16.46 -21.93 -11.14
N GLY A 260 -15.45 -21.58 -11.95
CA GLY A 260 -14.09 -22.07 -11.74
C GLY A 260 -13.47 -21.54 -10.44
N LEU A 261 -13.73 -20.29 -10.07
CA LEU A 261 -13.29 -19.72 -8.79
C LEU A 261 -14.12 -20.25 -7.62
N CYS A 262 -15.44 -20.29 -7.77
CA CYS A 262 -16.34 -20.75 -6.72
C CYS A 262 -16.08 -22.21 -6.34
N ASP A 263 -15.92 -23.08 -7.31
CA ASP A 263 -15.66 -24.50 -7.07
C ASP A 263 -14.27 -24.70 -6.45
N ALA A 264 -13.24 -24.00 -6.93
CA ALA A 264 -11.91 -24.06 -6.33
C ALA A 264 -11.94 -23.69 -4.83
N PHE A 265 -12.70 -22.67 -4.44
CA PHE A 265 -12.83 -22.29 -3.03
C PHE A 265 -13.70 -23.26 -2.21
N ARG A 266 -14.76 -23.85 -2.78
CA ARG A 266 -15.58 -24.88 -2.10
C ARG A 266 -14.78 -26.14 -1.83
N ASP A 267 -13.94 -26.53 -2.79
CA ASP A 267 -13.08 -27.71 -2.69
C ASP A 267 -11.82 -27.48 -1.83
N GLY A 268 -11.67 -26.28 -1.25
CA GLY A 268 -10.49 -25.93 -0.45
C GLY A 268 -9.19 -25.86 -1.26
N GLN A 269 -9.27 -25.71 -2.59
CA GLN A 269 -8.10 -25.65 -3.46
C GLN A 269 -7.37 -24.31 -3.32
N ASP A 270 -6.04 -24.34 -3.45
CA ASP A 270 -5.24 -23.14 -3.57
C ASP A 270 -5.35 -22.57 -4.99
N VAL A 271 -6.14 -21.49 -5.13
CA VAL A 271 -6.38 -20.83 -6.42
C VAL A 271 -5.08 -20.37 -7.07
N HIS A 272 -4.07 -19.94 -6.28
CA HIS A 272 -2.79 -19.53 -6.84
C HIS A 272 -2.00 -20.76 -7.37
N ALA A 273 -2.06 -21.87 -6.68
CA ALA A 273 -1.45 -23.11 -7.16
C ALA A 273 -2.19 -23.65 -8.40
N ALA A 274 -3.52 -23.60 -8.42
CA ALA A 274 -4.32 -23.99 -9.58
C ALA A 274 -4.04 -23.09 -10.81
N THR A 275 -3.89 -21.80 -10.61
CA THR A 275 -3.46 -20.87 -11.67
C THR A 275 -2.04 -21.18 -12.13
N ALA A 276 -1.11 -21.44 -11.21
CA ALA A 276 0.27 -21.79 -11.53
C ALA A 276 0.34 -23.06 -12.39
N ALA A 277 -0.36 -24.13 -11.99
CA ALA A 277 -0.41 -25.38 -12.73
C ALA A 277 -0.80 -25.15 -14.20
N LYS A 278 -1.77 -24.29 -14.44
CA LYS A 278 -2.25 -23.96 -15.79
C LYS A 278 -1.32 -23.00 -16.56
N VAL A 279 -0.85 -21.95 -15.90
CA VAL A 279 0.05 -20.96 -16.51
C VAL A 279 1.38 -21.57 -16.91
N PHE A 280 1.92 -22.46 -16.08
CA PHE A 280 3.21 -23.12 -16.33
C PHE A 280 3.08 -24.51 -16.96
N SER A 281 1.83 -24.98 -17.24
CA SER A 281 1.55 -26.30 -17.82
C SER A 281 2.21 -27.45 -17.02
N VAL A 282 2.13 -27.40 -15.70
CA VAL A 282 2.64 -28.42 -14.77
C VAL A 282 1.48 -29.04 -13.98
N ASP A 283 1.67 -30.24 -13.44
CA ASP A 283 0.69 -30.85 -12.53
C ASP A 283 0.55 -29.99 -11.26
N LEU A 284 -0.66 -29.92 -10.69
CA LEU A 284 -0.92 -29.16 -9.46
C LEU A 284 0.01 -29.55 -8.30
N LYS A 285 0.39 -30.84 -8.22
CA LYS A 285 1.29 -31.36 -7.20
C LYS A 285 2.76 -31.01 -7.43
N GLU A 286 3.11 -30.61 -8.66
CA GLU A 286 4.47 -30.24 -9.06
C GLU A 286 4.70 -28.72 -9.03
N VAL A 287 3.68 -27.94 -8.71
CA VAL A 287 3.77 -26.48 -8.60
C VAL A 287 4.77 -26.08 -7.52
N THR A 288 5.82 -25.40 -7.92
CA THR A 288 6.83 -24.87 -7.00
C THR A 288 6.33 -23.62 -6.24
N ARG A 289 6.96 -23.31 -5.11
CA ARG A 289 6.67 -22.06 -4.35
C ARG A 289 6.86 -20.82 -5.20
N GLU A 290 7.84 -20.81 -6.09
CA GLU A 290 8.13 -19.69 -6.98
C GLU A 290 7.03 -19.52 -8.04
N GLN A 291 6.63 -20.61 -8.70
CA GLN A 291 5.53 -20.61 -9.67
C GLN A 291 4.20 -20.16 -9.01
N ARG A 292 3.93 -20.63 -7.79
CA ARG A 292 2.77 -20.18 -7.02
C ARG A 292 2.84 -18.68 -6.70
N SER A 293 4.02 -18.16 -6.35
CA SER A 293 4.22 -16.74 -6.10
C SER A 293 4.03 -15.89 -7.36
N GLN A 294 4.51 -16.36 -8.51
CA GLN A 294 4.28 -15.71 -9.79
C GLN A 294 2.79 -15.75 -10.20
N ALA A 295 2.12 -16.88 -9.99
CA ALA A 295 0.68 -16.99 -10.23
C ALA A 295 -0.14 -16.09 -9.29
N LYS A 296 0.33 -15.83 -8.07
CA LYS A 296 -0.27 -14.84 -7.19
C LYS A 296 -0.20 -13.45 -7.81
N ALA A 297 0.93 -13.07 -8.38
CA ALA A 297 1.08 -11.79 -9.10
C ALA A 297 0.16 -11.73 -10.34
N VAL A 298 0.02 -12.83 -11.08
CA VAL A 298 -0.91 -12.94 -12.22
C VAL A 298 -2.36 -12.72 -11.77
N ASN A 299 -2.81 -13.45 -10.74
CA ASN A 299 -4.18 -13.36 -10.24
C ASN A 299 -4.53 -11.94 -9.82
N PHE A 300 -3.67 -11.31 -9.01
CA PHE A 300 -3.91 -9.94 -8.55
C PHE A 300 -3.72 -8.92 -9.67
N GLY A 301 -2.69 -9.09 -10.50
CA GLY A 301 -2.44 -8.17 -11.63
C GLY A 301 -3.63 -8.09 -12.56
N ILE A 302 -4.18 -9.24 -13.00
CA ILE A 302 -5.33 -9.28 -13.88
C ILE A 302 -6.57 -8.71 -13.18
N LEU A 303 -6.80 -9.09 -11.94
CA LEU A 303 -7.92 -8.61 -11.13
C LEU A 303 -7.90 -7.07 -10.98
N TYR A 304 -6.73 -6.49 -10.84
CA TYR A 304 -6.54 -5.03 -10.78
C TYR A 304 -6.41 -4.37 -12.16
N GLY A 305 -6.69 -5.08 -13.25
CA GLY A 305 -6.69 -4.54 -14.59
C GLY A 305 -5.30 -4.30 -15.20
N GLN A 306 -4.27 -4.97 -14.67
CA GLN A 306 -2.92 -4.91 -15.22
C GLN A 306 -2.90 -5.49 -16.64
N GLY A 307 -2.38 -4.70 -17.58
CA GLY A 307 -2.23 -5.14 -18.97
C GLY A 307 -0.96 -5.97 -19.18
N ALA A 308 -0.82 -6.54 -20.39
CA ALA A 308 0.31 -7.39 -20.77
C ALA A 308 1.69 -6.72 -20.61
N PHE A 309 1.77 -5.38 -20.66
CA PHE A 309 3.03 -4.66 -20.44
C PHE A 309 3.45 -4.72 -18.97
N GLY A 310 2.55 -4.36 -18.06
CA GLY A 310 2.84 -4.39 -16.62
C GLY A 310 3.13 -5.81 -16.11
N LEU A 311 2.32 -6.80 -16.56
CA LEU A 311 2.52 -8.19 -16.19
C LEU A 311 3.88 -8.72 -16.71
N ALA A 312 4.29 -8.36 -17.90
CA ALA A 312 5.59 -8.74 -18.47
C ALA A 312 6.76 -8.16 -17.66
N GLU A 313 6.67 -6.89 -17.24
CA GLU A 313 7.69 -6.27 -16.37
C GLU A 313 7.76 -6.97 -15.00
N GLU A 314 6.62 -7.28 -14.39
CA GLU A 314 6.54 -7.90 -13.07
C GLU A 314 7.10 -9.33 -13.04
N LEU A 315 6.78 -10.12 -14.07
CA LEU A 315 7.23 -11.51 -14.18
C LEU A 315 8.62 -11.65 -14.84
N GLY A 316 9.16 -10.58 -15.43
CA GLY A 316 10.43 -10.64 -16.18
C GLY A 316 10.34 -11.44 -17.48
N ILE A 317 9.16 -11.53 -18.11
CA ILE A 317 8.87 -12.28 -19.33
C ILE A 317 8.62 -11.37 -20.54
N LYS A 318 8.51 -11.94 -21.74
CA LYS A 318 8.17 -11.17 -22.94
C LYS A 318 6.70 -10.76 -22.92
N ARG A 319 6.39 -9.59 -23.52
CA ARG A 319 5.01 -9.09 -23.62
C ARG A 319 4.04 -10.06 -24.33
N GLY A 320 4.54 -10.86 -25.29
CA GLY A 320 3.76 -11.89 -25.97
C GLY A 320 3.29 -12.98 -25.00
N GLU A 321 4.22 -13.51 -24.20
CA GLU A 321 3.95 -14.52 -23.17
C GLU A 321 2.97 -13.98 -22.13
N ALA A 322 3.14 -12.74 -21.65
CA ALA A 322 2.20 -12.11 -20.73
C ALA A 322 0.78 -11.97 -21.33
N LYS A 323 0.67 -11.71 -22.65
CA LYS A 323 -0.62 -11.66 -23.34
C LYS A 323 -1.28 -13.04 -23.39
N GLU A 324 -0.52 -14.10 -23.64
CA GLU A 324 -1.00 -15.49 -23.63
C GLU A 324 -1.48 -15.91 -22.25
N ILE A 325 -0.75 -15.55 -21.19
CA ILE A 325 -1.16 -15.79 -19.80
C ILE A 325 -2.50 -15.11 -19.49
N ILE A 326 -2.65 -13.83 -19.84
CA ILE A 326 -3.92 -13.09 -19.65
C ILE A 326 -5.05 -13.73 -20.42
N SER A 327 -4.82 -14.13 -21.68
CA SER A 327 -5.82 -14.79 -22.51
C SER A 327 -6.26 -16.13 -21.92
N SER A 328 -5.30 -16.95 -21.47
CA SER A 328 -5.58 -18.24 -20.84
C SER A 328 -6.36 -18.07 -19.52
N TYR A 329 -6.03 -17.02 -18.74
CA TYR A 329 -6.75 -16.69 -17.52
C TYR A 329 -8.21 -16.33 -17.78
N HIS A 330 -8.49 -15.53 -18.82
CA HIS A 330 -9.86 -15.17 -19.21
C HIS A 330 -10.66 -16.35 -19.76
N VAL A 331 -10.00 -17.27 -20.47
CA VAL A 331 -10.64 -18.53 -20.91
C VAL A 331 -11.02 -19.40 -19.69
N GLN A 332 -10.19 -19.39 -18.66
CA GLN A 332 -10.45 -20.16 -17.45
C GLN A 332 -11.54 -19.56 -16.56
N PHE A 333 -11.60 -18.24 -16.48
CA PHE A 333 -12.52 -17.48 -15.63
C PHE A 333 -13.36 -16.49 -16.48
N PRO A 334 -14.21 -16.99 -17.39
CA PRO A 334 -14.92 -16.14 -18.34
C PRO A 334 -15.97 -15.26 -17.66
N THR A 335 -16.59 -15.72 -16.59
CA THR A 335 -17.60 -14.96 -15.86
C THR A 335 -16.93 -13.82 -15.07
N LEU A 336 -15.73 -14.05 -14.51
CA LEU A 336 -14.94 -13.00 -13.89
C LEU A 336 -14.52 -11.92 -14.89
N GLU A 337 -14.12 -12.31 -16.10
CA GLU A 337 -13.80 -11.35 -17.19
C GLU A 337 -15.01 -10.49 -17.54
N LYS A 338 -16.18 -11.12 -17.72
CA LYS A 338 -17.44 -10.42 -17.99
C LYS A 338 -17.77 -9.44 -16.89
N PHE A 339 -17.73 -9.90 -15.62
CA PHE A 339 -17.97 -9.08 -14.44
C PHE A 339 -17.05 -7.87 -14.36
N THR A 340 -15.75 -8.03 -14.59
CA THR A 340 -14.81 -6.91 -14.56
C THR A 340 -15.09 -5.87 -15.65
N LYS A 341 -15.52 -6.30 -16.86
CA LYS A 341 -15.94 -5.40 -17.93
C LYS A 341 -17.20 -4.61 -17.55
N GLU A 342 -18.20 -5.29 -17.02
CA GLU A 342 -19.46 -4.67 -16.55
C GLU A 342 -19.19 -3.63 -15.44
N CYS A 343 -18.28 -3.93 -14.52
CA CYS A 343 -17.85 -2.98 -13.49
C CYS A 343 -17.25 -1.70 -14.09
N VAL A 344 -16.42 -1.85 -15.12
CA VAL A 344 -15.83 -0.68 -15.81
C VAL A 344 -16.88 0.14 -16.53
N GLU A 345 -17.82 -0.51 -17.20
CA GLU A 345 -18.92 0.17 -17.90
C GLU A 345 -19.84 0.91 -16.93
N LEU A 346 -20.21 0.26 -15.82
CA LEU A 346 -21.00 0.89 -14.75
C LEU A 346 -20.29 2.09 -14.13
N ALA A 347 -18.96 1.97 -13.90
CA ALA A 347 -18.18 3.07 -13.37
C ALA A 347 -18.03 4.23 -14.34
N ARG A 348 -18.05 3.99 -15.65
CA ARG A 348 -18.09 5.02 -16.69
C ARG A 348 -19.43 5.75 -16.75
N ASP A 349 -20.52 5.01 -16.60
CA ASP A 349 -21.88 5.57 -16.60
C ASP A 349 -22.10 6.45 -15.35
N LYS A 350 -21.70 5.95 -14.18
CA LYS A 350 -21.96 6.62 -12.90
C LYS A 350 -20.85 7.59 -12.45
N GLU A 351 -19.68 7.56 -13.09
CA GLU A 351 -18.47 8.29 -12.69
C GLU A 351 -18.00 8.00 -11.26
N TYR A 352 -18.43 6.87 -10.70
CA TYR A 352 -17.93 6.34 -9.43
C TYR A 352 -17.93 4.81 -9.42
N ALA A 353 -17.07 4.23 -8.60
CA ALA A 353 -17.14 2.83 -8.18
C ALA A 353 -17.73 2.75 -6.77
N GLU A 354 -18.48 1.68 -6.49
CA GLU A 354 -19.17 1.50 -5.21
C GLU A 354 -18.84 0.11 -4.65
N THR A 355 -18.63 -0.04 -3.36
CA THR A 355 -18.42 -1.33 -2.69
C THR A 355 -19.74 -2.01 -2.33
N ILE A 356 -19.68 -3.29 -1.93
CA ILE A 356 -20.87 -4.04 -1.45
C ILE A 356 -21.56 -3.40 -0.24
N PHE A 357 -20.86 -2.57 0.52
CA PHE A 357 -21.40 -1.81 1.65
C PHE A 357 -21.80 -0.37 1.29
N GLY A 358 -21.83 -0.02 -0.01
CA GLY A 358 -22.28 1.29 -0.49
C GLY A 358 -21.22 2.40 -0.43
N ARG A 359 -19.93 2.10 -0.12
CA ARG A 359 -18.89 3.09 -0.21
C ARG A 359 -18.64 3.48 -1.65
N ARG A 360 -18.68 4.77 -1.94
CA ARG A 360 -18.47 5.31 -3.30
C ARG A 360 -17.12 5.99 -3.43
N ARG A 361 -16.40 5.60 -4.47
CA ARG A 361 -15.19 6.27 -4.92
C ARG A 361 -15.47 7.02 -6.22
N LYS A 362 -15.46 8.34 -6.18
CA LYS A 362 -15.59 9.18 -7.39
C LYS A 362 -14.39 8.95 -8.33
N LEU A 363 -14.66 8.85 -9.61
CA LEU A 363 -13.70 8.60 -10.68
C LEU A 363 -13.79 9.71 -11.75
N PRO A 364 -13.54 10.99 -11.37
CA PRO A 364 -13.59 12.09 -12.32
C PRO A 364 -12.54 11.86 -13.40
N GLY A 365 -12.96 11.89 -14.66
CA GLY A 365 -12.07 11.67 -15.80
C GLY A 365 -11.94 10.21 -16.26
N ILE A 366 -12.72 9.26 -15.74
CA ILE A 366 -12.73 7.87 -16.25
C ILE A 366 -13.10 7.80 -17.73
N ASN A 367 -13.88 8.77 -18.21
CA ASN A 367 -14.28 8.94 -19.61
C ASN A 367 -13.32 9.82 -20.41
N SER A 368 -12.24 10.32 -19.80
CA SER A 368 -11.23 11.11 -20.48
C SER A 368 -10.44 10.26 -21.48
N ASN A 369 -10.18 10.83 -22.66
CA ASN A 369 -9.30 10.22 -23.65
C ASN A 369 -7.81 10.36 -23.29
N ASN A 370 -7.48 11.01 -22.18
CA ASN A 370 -6.10 11.17 -21.76
C ASN A 370 -5.55 9.83 -21.24
N VAL A 371 -4.51 9.33 -21.90
CA VAL A 371 -3.88 8.02 -21.65
C VAL A 371 -3.34 7.90 -20.21
N THR A 372 -3.01 9.01 -19.57
CA THR A 372 -2.47 9.04 -18.20
C THR A 372 -3.54 8.92 -17.10
N THR A 373 -4.78 9.33 -17.36
CA THR A 373 -5.84 9.33 -16.34
C THR A 373 -6.86 8.20 -16.52
N GLY A 374 -7.18 7.82 -17.75
CA GLY A 374 -8.20 6.81 -18.03
C GLY A 374 -7.80 5.37 -17.65
N PRO A 375 -6.60 4.87 -17.98
CA PRO A 375 -6.15 3.53 -17.63
C PRO A 375 -5.90 3.32 -16.14
N ASP A 376 -5.31 4.32 -15.46
CA ASP A 376 -5.02 4.24 -14.02
C ASP A 376 -6.30 4.20 -13.17
N LEU A 377 -7.36 4.89 -13.63
CA LEU A 377 -8.66 4.83 -12.98
C LEU A 377 -9.34 3.47 -13.13
N LYS A 378 -9.12 2.76 -14.25
CA LYS A 378 -9.66 1.39 -14.45
C LYS A 378 -9.03 0.39 -13.49
N ALA A 379 -7.72 0.46 -13.27
CA ALA A 379 -6.99 -0.40 -12.34
C ALA A 379 -7.46 -0.25 -10.88
N THR A 380 -8.13 0.85 -10.55
CA THR A 380 -8.60 1.13 -9.19
C THR A 380 -10.10 0.85 -8.98
N ILE A 381 -10.80 0.37 -10.00
CA ILE A 381 -12.24 0.07 -9.91
C ILE A 381 -12.45 -1.18 -9.05
N PHE A 382 -11.67 -2.24 -9.24
CA PHE A 382 -11.93 -3.53 -8.60
C PHE A 382 -11.82 -3.52 -7.07
N PRO A 383 -10.82 -2.91 -6.41
CA PRO A 383 -10.77 -2.85 -4.94
C PRO A 383 -11.95 -2.08 -4.31
N SER A 384 -12.67 -1.31 -5.16
CA SER A 384 -13.77 -0.44 -4.74
C SER A 384 -15.10 -0.91 -5.33
N THR A 385 -15.18 -2.09 -5.96
CA THR A 385 -16.29 -2.41 -6.85
C THR A 385 -17.54 -2.86 -6.13
N PRO A 386 -18.67 -2.50 -6.73
CA PRO A 386 -19.98 -2.81 -6.22
C PRO A 386 -20.62 -3.98 -6.96
N TYR A 387 -21.47 -4.64 -6.31
CA TYR A 387 -22.71 -5.05 -6.94
C TYR A 387 -23.85 -5.06 -5.92
N SER A 388 -24.87 -4.29 -6.17
CA SER A 388 -26.13 -4.32 -5.43
C SER A 388 -27.04 -5.47 -5.89
N ALA A 389 -26.52 -6.45 -6.61
CA ALA A 389 -27.26 -7.61 -7.07
C ALA A 389 -26.84 -8.84 -6.27
N LYS A 390 -27.71 -9.25 -5.35
CA LYS A 390 -27.81 -10.59 -4.73
C LYS A 390 -26.48 -11.36 -4.59
N VAL A 391 -25.59 -10.87 -3.73
CA VAL A 391 -24.54 -11.74 -3.20
C VAL A 391 -25.23 -12.81 -2.37
N ASN A 392 -25.02 -14.07 -2.75
CA ASN A 392 -25.58 -15.19 -1.99
C ASN A 392 -24.93 -15.17 -0.60
N SER A 393 -25.67 -14.72 0.41
CA SER A 393 -25.18 -14.52 1.79
C SER A 393 -24.53 -15.79 2.35
N SER A 394 -25.04 -16.96 1.97
CA SER A 394 -24.50 -18.25 2.39
C SER A 394 -23.07 -18.52 1.90
N PHE A 395 -22.66 -17.95 0.75
CA PHE A 395 -21.30 -18.10 0.25
C PHE A 395 -20.30 -17.20 0.98
N LEU A 396 -20.72 -15.98 1.31
CA LEU A 396 -19.88 -15.07 2.12
C LEU A 396 -19.74 -15.59 3.55
N GLU A 397 -20.82 -16.06 4.17
CA GLU A 397 -20.80 -16.63 5.51
C GLU A 397 -19.91 -17.88 5.59
N SER A 398 -20.00 -18.81 4.64
CA SER A 398 -19.13 -19.98 4.59
C SER A 398 -17.66 -19.65 4.26
N SER A 399 -17.40 -18.52 3.58
CA SER A 399 -16.04 -18.08 3.23
C SER A 399 -15.33 -17.31 4.34
N ILE A 400 -16.08 -16.71 5.28
CA ILE A 400 -15.53 -15.95 6.41
C ILE A 400 -15.07 -16.89 7.54
N PHE A 401 -15.66 -18.10 7.68
CA PHE A 401 -15.43 -19.01 8.80
C PHE A 401 -14.36 -20.09 8.59
N ILE A 402 -13.64 -20.10 7.48
CA ILE A 402 -12.52 -21.06 7.34
C ILE A 402 -11.28 -20.46 8.00
N PHE A 403 -11.13 -20.68 9.30
CA PHE A 403 -9.84 -20.65 9.97
C PHE A 403 -8.96 -21.74 9.32
N SER A 404 -8.01 -21.35 8.49
CA SER A 404 -6.99 -22.28 8.03
C SER A 404 -6.05 -22.58 9.19
N SER A 405 -5.99 -23.82 9.62
CA SER A 405 -5.04 -24.34 10.60
C SER A 405 -3.59 -24.43 10.09
N SER A 406 -3.26 -23.76 8.99
CA SER A 406 -1.89 -23.67 8.48
C SER A 406 -1.17 -22.42 9.05
N PHE A 407 -0.94 -22.47 10.36
CA PHE A 407 -0.30 -21.37 11.11
C PHE A 407 1.24 -21.47 11.11
N GLU A 408 1.85 -22.42 10.36
CA GLU A 408 3.25 -22.78 10.65
C GLU A 408 4.33 -22.12 9.81
N ASP A 409 4.08 -21.32 8.76
CA ASP A 409 5.22 -20.89 7.92
C ASP A 409 5.26 -19.43 7.46
N SER A 410 4.44 -18.52 8.02
CA SER A 410 4.40 -17.13 7.51
C SER A 410 4.85 -16.04 8.50
N PHE A 411 5.16 -16.36 9.74
CA PHE A 411 5.44 -15.37 10.79
C PHE A 411 6.76 -15.56 11.57
N LEU A 412 7.66 -16.43 11.13
CA LEU A 412 9.01 -16.51 11.67
C LEU A 412 10.06 -16.08 10.68
#